data_f74c5156356f7c3b096842a51b88b85a
#
_entry.id   f74c5156356f7c3b096842a51b88b85a
#
_cell.length_a   1.000
_cell.length_b   1.000
_cell.length_c   1.000
_cell.angle_alpha   90.00
_cell.angle_beta   90.00
_cell.angle_gamma   90.00
#
_symmetry.space_group_name_H-M   'P 1'
#
loop_
_entity.id
_entity.type
_entity.pdbx_description
1 polymer ?
#
loop_
_entity_poly.entity_id
_entity_poly.type
_entity_poly.pdbx_seq_one_letter_code
_entity_poly.pdbx_strand_id
1 'polypeptide(L)'
;MATLRSDVIIPEVFTPYVIEQTTQRDAFLASGVVQPMAELNATEGGDFINVPFWKANLSGDFEVLTDSSSLTPGKITADKQVGVILHRGRAFESRDLSALAAGSDPMAAIGAKLGEYIANQRQKDLISCLKGVFGSLNANTSSSAFFNLTIDSESGDTPTALSPRHVAEARAILGDQGQKLTAVAMHSKVFYDLVERRAIDYVSTDDARGTSTTQSGGSMAAAYGGSVEVPLYMGLRVIVSDDVETAGSGASTEYGTYFFTQGAVASGEQAALTIEQDRDILSKSDAMSFDAHYVYHPVGAKWAVTTVNPTRAQLETVSNWSKVYELKNIGIVRATNVSNMD
;
A
#
# COMPACT_ATOMS: atom_id res chain seq x y z
N MET A 1 21.21 14.16 -12.59
CA MET A 1 22.34 15.06 -12.32
C MET A 1 23.30 14.31 -11.41
N ALA A 2 24.60 14.40 -11.64
CA ALA A 2 25.61 13.77 -10.78
C ALA A 2 25.74 14.54 -9.46
N THR A 3 26.08 13.86 -8.37
CA THR A 3 26.40 14.50 -7.09
C THR A 3 27.64 15.36 -7.25
N LEU A 4 27.52 16.66 -7.05
CA LEU A 4 28.60 17.62 -7.19
C LEU A 4 29.26 17.90 -5.82
N ARG A 5 30.43 18.59 -5.84
CA ARG A 5 31.11 19.01 -4.62
C ARG A 5 30.24 19.92 -3.72
N SER A 6 29.33 20.71 -4.33
CA SER A 6 28.38 21.54 -3.59
C SER A 6 27.30 20.77 -2.83
N ASP A 7 27.09 19.51 -3.19
CA ASP A 7 26.05 18.66 -2.62
C ASP A 7 26.56 17.82 -1.43
N VAL A 8 27.83 18.00 -1.08
CA VAL A 8 28.53 17.22 -0.04
C VAL A 8 28.93 18.13 1.11
N ILE A 9 28.64 17.69 2.33
CA ILE A 9 29.13 18.35 3.55
C ILE A 9 30.60 18.04 3.70
N ILE A 10 31.43 19.08 3.69
CA ILE A 10 32.88 18.96 3.90
C ILE A 10 33.13 19.14 5.39
N PRO A 11 33.53 18.11 6.15
CA PRO A 11 33.82 18.25 7.58
C PRO A 11 35.09 19.07 7.78
N GLU A 12 35.04 20.07 8.65
CA GLU A 12 36.22 20.86 9.03
C GLU A 12 37.17 20.11 9.97
N VAL A 13 36.68 19.08 10.65
CA VAL A 13 37.42 18.21 11.57
C VAL A 13 36.99 16.77 11.32
N PHE A 14 37.86 15.78 11.53
CA PHE A 14 37.65 14.33 11.35
C PHE A 14 36.44 13.79 12.13
N THR A 15 35.25 14.23 11.79
CA THR A 15 33.99 13.69 12.28
C THR A 15 33.52 12.61 11.31
N PRO A 16 33.12 11.43 11.79
CA PRO A 16 32.56 10.40 10.92
C PRO A 16 31.33 10.98 10.21
N TYR A 17 31.25 10.76 8.90
CA TYR A 17 30.11 11.18 8.09
C TYR A 17 28.86 10.45 8.56
N VAL A 18 27.98 11.18 9.25
CA VAL A 18 26.73 10.59 9.75
C VAL A 18 25.75 10.47 8.60
N ILE A 19 25.53 9.25 8.15
CA ILE A 19 24.48 8.96 7.18
C ILE A 19 23.14 9.00 7.92
N GLU A 20 22.30 9.99 7.61
CA GLU A 20 20.94 10.03 8.11
C GLU A 20 20.15 8.87 7.51
N GLN A 21 19.85 7.85 8.33
CA GLN A 21 19.06 6.72 7.94
C GLN A 21 17.58 7.05 8.13
N THR A 22 16.89 7.32 7.06
CA THR A 22 15.41 7.33 7.06
C THR A 22 14.94 5.88 7.07
N THR A 23 14.51 5.38 8.24
CA THR A 23 13.98 4.02 8.41
C THR A 23 12.51 3.96 7.93
N GLN A 24 12.29 4.16 6.65
CA GLN A 24 11.00 3.83 6.04
C GLN A 24 11.04 2.37 5.57
N ARG A 25 10.31 1.52 6.28
CA ARG A 25 10.15 0.11 5.92
C ARG A 25 8.88 -0.05 5.08
N ASP A 26 8.91 -0.97 4.13
CA ASP A 26 7.70 -1.38 3.40
C ASP A 26 6.77 -2.17 4.34
N ALA A 27 5.95 -1.42 5.08
CA ALA A 27 5.05 -1.97 6.08
C ALA A 27 3.92 -2.80 5.46
N PHE A 28 3.53 -2.50 4.21
CA PHE A 28 2.44 -3.19 3.54
C PHE A 28 2.83 -4.60 3.07
N LEU A 29 4.03 -4.79 2.54
CA LEU A 29 4.54 -6.12 2.18
C LEU A 29 4.68 -7.02 3.41
N ALA A 30 5.21 -6.47 4.51
CA ALA A 30 5.40 -7.22 5.76
C ALA A 30 4.07 -7.59 6.45
N SER A 31 2.95 -6.92 6.13
CA SER A 31 1.66 -7.14 6.79
C SER A 31 0.85 -8.31 6.24
N GLY A 32 1.18 -8.82 5.04
CA GLY A 32 0.41 -9.83 4.32
C GLY A 32 -0.83 -9.27 3.58
N VAL A 33 -1.02 -7.95 3.55
CA VAL A 33 -2.04 -7.26 2.73
C VAL A 33 -1.72 -7.42 1.25
N VAL A 34 -0.44 -7.30 0.91
CA VAL A 34 0.07 -7.54 -0.44
C VAL A 34 0.51 -9.00 -0.53
N GLN A 35 -0.04 -9.73 -1.48
CA GLN A 35 0.35 -11.13 -1.73
C GLN A 35 0.78 -11.33 -3.18
N PRO A 36 1.83 -12.12 -3.43
CA PRO A 36 2.21 -12.49 -4.78
C PRO A 36 1.13 -13.39 -5.39
N MET A 37 0.73 -13.06 -6.62
CA MET A 37 -0.21 -13.84 -7.42
C MET A 37 0.51 -14.34 -8.66
N ALA A 38 0.55 -15.66 -8.86
CA ALA A 38 1.31 -16.27 -9.96
C ALA A 38 0.83 -15.80 -11.35
N GLU A 39 -0.46 -15.54 -11.48
CA GLU A 39 -1.08 -15.04 -12.71
C GLU A 39 -0.66 -13.62 -13.08
N LEU A 40 -0.12 -12.85 -12.12
CA LEU A 40 0.43 -11.50 -12.35
C LEU A 40 1.92 -11.50 -12.69
N ASN A 41 2.58 -12.66 -12.72
CA ASN A 41 3.96 -12.77 -13.15
C ASN A 41 4.01 -12.86 -14.67
N ALA A 42 4.29 -11.74 -15.34
CA ALA A 42 4.32 -11.65 -16.80
C ALA A 42 5.68 -12.12 -17.37
N THR A 43 5.96 -13.40 -17.29
CA THR A 43 7.23 -13.97 -17.81
C THR A 43 7.32 -13.98 -19.34
N GLU A 44 6.18 -13.86 -20.05
CA GLU A 44 6.11 -13.91 -21.52
C GLU A 44 6.13 -12.53 -22.18
N GLY A 45 6.28 -11.46 -21.39
CA GLY A 45 6.25 -10.07 -21.88
C GLY A 45 4.85 -9.49 -21.98
N GLY A 46 4.74 -8.23 -22.39
CA GLY A 46 3.49 -7.46 -22.49
C GLY A 46 3.47 -6.31 -21.51
N ASP A 47 2.54 -5.36 -21.71
CA ASP A 47 2.36 -4.17 -20.87
C ASP A 47 1.17 -4.29 -19.93
N PHE A 48 0.26 -5.23 -20.24
CA PHE A 48 -0.94 -5.50 -19.48
C PHE A 48 -1.08 -6.99 -19.21
N ILE A 49 -1.51 -7.31 -18.00
CA ILE A 49 -1.79 -8.68 -17.59
C ILE A 49 -3.29 -8.85 -17.49
N ASN A 50 -3.85 -9.79 -18.26
CA ASN A 50 -5.25 -10.12 -18.21
C ASN A 50 -5.45 -11.39 -17.39
N VAL A 51 -6.15 -11.28 -16.27
CA VAL A 51 -6.54 -12.43 -15.43
C VAL A 51 -8.03 -12.71 -15.65
N PRO A 52 -8.39 -13.70 -16.46
CA PRO A 52 -9.78 -14.07 -16.70
C PRO A 52 -10.38 -14.78 -15.50
N PHE A 53 -11.66 -14.55 -15.23
CA PHE A 53 -12.40 -15.26 -14.19
C PHE A 53 -13.87 -15.43 -14.57
N TRP A 54 -14.51 -16.42 -13.96
CA TRP A 54 -15.95 -16.60 -14.09
C TRP A 54 -16.68 -15.78 -13.04
N LYS A 55 -17.74 -15.05 -13.45
CA LYS A 55 -18.59 -14.33 -12.49
C LYS A 55 -19.32 -15.34 -11.62
N ALA A 56 -19.29 -15.11 -10.31
CA ALA A 56 -19.85 -16.06 -9.33
C ALA A 56 -21.39 -16.08 -9.29
N ASN A 57 -22.06 -15.16 -9.99
CA ASN A 57 -23.51 -15.05 -9.91
C ASN A 57 -24.19 -16.01 -10.90
N LEU A 58 -24.45 -17.20 -10.44
CA LEU A 58 -25.55 -17.99 -10.99
C LEU A 58 -26.84 -17.34 -10.44
N SER A 59 -27.57 -16.65 -11.31
CA SER A 59 -28.81 -15.97 -10.93
C SER A 59 -30.02 -16.80 -11.32
N GLY A 60 -31.05 -16.76 -10.51
CA GLY A 60 -32.31 -17.46 -10.67
C GLY A 60 -32.66 -18.32 -9.46
N ASP A 61 -33.90 -18.31 -9.06
CA ASP A 61 -34.43 -19.20 -8.02
C ASP A 61 -34.59 -20.62 -8.58
N PHE A 62 -34.71 -21.60 -7.68
CA PHE A 62 -35.07 -22.95 -8.08
C PHE A 62 -36.45 -22.96 -8.76
N GLU A 63 -36.52 -23.58 -9.92
CA GLU A 63 -37.80 -23.74 -10.64
C GLU A 63 -38.55 -24.94 -10.06
N VAL A 64 -39.87 -24.77 -9.94
CA VAL A 64 -40.74 -25.85 -9.52
C VAL A 64 -40.93 -26.81 -10.70
N LEU A 65 -40.50 -28.05 -10.51
CA LEU A 65 -40.64 -29.10 -11.50
C LEU A 65 -42.11 -29.61 -11.53
N THR A 66 -42.70 -29.58 -12.72
CA THR A 66 -44.03 -30.16 -12.98
C THR A 66 -43.94 -31.01 -14.24
N ASP A 67 -44.85 -31.90 -14.45
CA ASP A 67 -44.90 -32.80 -15.62
C ASP A 67 -44.99 -32.04 -16.96
N SER A 68 -45.33 -30.75 -16.92
CA SER A 68 -45.56 -29.91 -18.12
C SER A 68 -44.54 -28.74 -18.22
N SER A 69 -43.65 -28.55 -17.25
CA SER A 69 -42.69 -27.43 -17.29
C SER A 69 -41.29 -27.91 -17.65
N SER A 70 -40.66 -27.21 -18.59
CA SER A 70 -39.25 -27.40 -18.92
C SER A 70 -38.41 -26.45 -18.09
N LEU A 71 -37.23 -26.91 -17.64
CA LEU A 71 -36.24 -26.05 -16.97
C LEU A 71 -35.67 -24.99 -17.92
N THR A 72 -35.50 -23.78 -17.40
CA THR A 72 -34.90 -22.67 -18.14
C THR A 72 -33.36 -22.69 -17.98
N PRO A 73 -32.59 -22.92 -19.04
CA PRO A 73 -31.13 -22.98 -18.89
C PRO A 73 -30.55 -21.62 -18.53
N GLY A 74 -29.86 -21.55 -17.41
CA GLY A 74 -29.08 -20.41 -16.99
C GLY A 74 -27.71 -20.35 -17.70
N LYS A 75 -27.06 -19.18 -17.73
CA LYS A 75 -25.73 -19.01 -18.28
C LYS A 75 -24.78 -18.39 -17.26
N ILE A 76 -23.52 -18.80 -17.29
CA ILE A 76 -22.44 -18.16 -16.58
C ILE A 76 -21.69 -17.21 -17.55
N THR A 77 -21.24 -16.06 -17.06
CA THR A 77 -20.47 -15.10 -17.84
C THR A 77 -19.07 -14.97 -17.27
N ALA A 78 -18.10 -14.78 -18.14
CA ALA A 78 -16.73 -14.50 -17.78
C ALA A 78 -16.47 -12.98 -17.81
N ASP A 79 -15.50 -12.53 -17.03
CA ASP A 79 -14.91 -11.19 -17.09
C ASP A 79 -13.41 -11.31 -16.86
N LYS A 80 -12.69 -10.20 -16.91
CA LYS A 80 -11.24 -10.18 -16.69
C LYS A 80 -10.83 -9.01 -15.82
N GLN A 81 -9.91 -9.25 -14.92
CA GLN A 81 -9.10 -8.21 -14.30
C GLN A 81 -7.95 -7.85 -15.23
N VAL A 82 -7.57 -6.60 -15.26
CA VAL A 82 -6.44 -6.11 -16.05
C VAL A 82 -5.50 -5.36 -15.13
N GLY A 83 -4.32 -5.92 -14.91
CA GLY A 83 -3.21 -5.28 -14.24
C GLY A 83 -2.31 -4.56 -15.24
N VAL A 84 -1.74 -3.42 -14.85
CA VAL A 84 -0.76 -2.67 -15.64
C VAL A 84 0.63 -2.86 -15.05
N ILE A 85 1.61 -3.08 -15.92
CA ILE A 85 3.00 -3.26 -15.50
C ILE A 85 3.65 -1.89 -15.33
N LEU A 86 4.39 -1.75 -14.23
CA LEU A 86 5.12 -0.55 -13.86
C LEU A 86 6.61 -0.79 -14.10
N HIS A 87 7.17 -0.11 -15.08
CA HIS A 87 8.60 -0.11 -15.36
C HIS A 87 9.21 1.09 -14.63
N ARG A 88 10.00 0.82 -13.60
CA ARG A 88 10.59 1.85 -12.74
C ARG A 88 12.08 1.67 -12.65
N GLY A 89 12.82 2.76 -12.90
CA GLY A 89 14.26 2.77 -12.78
C GLY A 89 14.77 4.12 -12.35
N ARG A 90 15.98 4.16 -11.81
CA ARG A 90 16.70 5.38 -11.48
C ARG A 90 18.20 5.12 -11.52
N ALA A 91 18.94 6.15 -11.90
CA ALA A 91 20.39 6.14 -11.86
C ALA A 91 20.90 7.19 -10.86
N PHE A 92 22.00 6.85 -10.19
CA PHE A 92 22.77 7.73 -9.33
C PHE A 92 24.21 7.77 -9.85
N GLU A 93 24.83 8.94 -9.76
CA GLU A 93 26.20 9.16 -10.21
C GLU A 93 26.97 9.95 -9.16
N SER A 94 28.21 9.57 -8.90
CA SER A 94 29.13 10.26 -8.02
C SER A 94 30.45 10.51 -8.72
N ARG A 95 31.04 11.69 -8.53
CA ARG A 95 32.36 12.04 -9.05
C ARG A 95 33.46 11.79 -8.02
N ASP A 96 34.63 11.34 -8.49
CA ASP A 96 35.81 11.08 -7.66
C ASP A 96 36.17 12.30 -6.76
N LEU A 97 36.05 13.51 -7.31
CA LEU A 97 36.35 14.74 -6.57
C LEU A 97 35.40 14.94 -5.38
N SER A 98 34.14 14.50 -5.48
CA SER A 98 33.18 14.55 -4.38
C SER A 98 33.57 13.59 -3.25
N ALA A 99 34.03 12.40 -3.59
CA ALA A 99 34.53 11.42 -2.61
C ALA A 99 35.77 11.94 -1.86
N LEU A 100 36.71 12.54 -2.59
CA LEU A 100 37.90 13.15 -1.99
C LEU A 100 37.55 14.33 -1.07
N ALA A 101 36.59 15.17 -1.47
CA ALA A 101 36.18 16.33 -0.68
C ALA A 101 35.39 15.94 0.57
N ALA A 102 34.58 14.87 0.50
CA ALA A 102 33.80 14.35 1.63
C ALA A 102 34.61 13.51 2.61
N GLY A 103 35.75 12.96 2.18
CA GLY A 103 36.52 11.99 2.96
C GLY A 103 35.79 10.66 3.18
N SER A 104 34.75 10.40 2.40
CA SER A 104 33.93 9.17 2.41
C SER A 104 33.51 8.82 0.98
N ASP A 105 33.14 7.56 0.76
CA ASP A 105 32.67 7.10 -0.56
C ASP A 105 31.16 7.30 -0.70
N PRO A 106 30.69 8.25 -1.56
CA PRO A 106 29.26 8.47 -1.79
C PRO A 106 28.56 7.28 -2.45
N MET A 107 29.28 6.49 -3.29
CA MET A 107 28.68 5.34 -3.95
C MET A 107 28.37 4.22 -2.96
N ALA A 108 29.25 3.96 -2.01
CA ALA A 108 28.99 3.02 -0.92
C ALA A 108 27.79 3.46 -0.06
N ALA A 109 27.66 4.77 0.21
CA ALA A 109 26.52 5.34 0.92
C ALA A 109 25.20 5.18 0.15
N ILE A 110 25.21 5.40 -1.18
CA ILE A 110 24.05 5.17 -2.06
C ILE A 110 23.67 3.69 -2.06
N GLY A 111 24.65 2.78 -2.22
CA GLY A 111 24.40 1.34 -2.20
C GLY A 111 23.77 0.85 -0.89
N ALA A 112 24.21 1.37 0.26
CA ALA A 112 23.64 1.03 1.55
C ALA A 112 22.17 1.47 1.71
N LYS A 113 21.77 2.60 1.09
CA LYS A 113 20.39 3.14 1.17
C LYS A 113 19.48 2.69 0.02
N LEU A 114 20.01 2.02 -0.99
CA LEU A 114 19.26 1.70 -2.22
C LEU A 114 18.05 0.81 -1.94
N GLY A 115 18.20 -0.20 -1.06
CA GLY A 115 17.10 -1.11 -0.71
C GLY A 115 15.92 -0.40 -0.05
N GLU A 116 16.19 0.49 0.90
CA GLU A 116 15.16 1.31 1.56
C GLU A 116 14.47 2.27 0.58
N TYR A 117 15.26 2.88 -0.31
CA TYR A 117 14.74 3.76 -1.34
C TYR A 117 13.77 3.02 -2.27
N ILE A 118 14.13 1.82 -2.74
CA ILE A 118 13.28 1.01 -3.62
C ILE A 118 11.99 0.60 -2.91
N ALA A 119 12.07 0.12 -1.67
CA ALA A 119 10.90 -0.26 -0.87
C ALA A 119 9.93 0.92 -0.70
N ASN A 120 10.45 2.10 -0.37
CA ASN A 120 9.66 3.32 -0.23
C ASN A 120 8.98 3.74 -1.55
N GLN A 121 9.69 3.66 -2.68
CA GLN A 121 9.11 3.99 -3.97
C GLN A 121 8.01 2.98 -4.38
N ARG A 122 8.20 1.68 -4.11
CA ARG A 122 7.19 0.64 -4.33
C ARG A 122 5.94 0.89 -3.47
N GLN A 123 6.12 1.26 -2.19
CA GLN A 123 5.01 1.61 -1.29
C GLN A 123 4.20 2.81 -1.83
N LYS A 124 4.88 3.85 -2.32
CA LYS A 124 4.21 5.01 -2.93
C LYS A 124 3.42 4.65 -4.18
N ASP A 125 3.92 3.76 -5.02
CA ASP A 125 3.19 3.29 -6.20
C ASP A 125 1.95 2.46 -5.79
N LEU A 126 2.05 1.62 -4.74
CA LEU A 126 0.92 0.92 -4.15
C LEU A 126 -0.17 1.88 -3.68
N ILE A 127 0.21 2.90 -2.91
CA ILE A 127 -0.73 3.90 -2.39
C ILE A 127 -1.37 4.70 -3.52
N SER A 128 -0.61 5.03 -4.59
CA SER A 128 -1.16 5.69 -5.78
C SER A 128 -2.21 4.83 -6.48
N CYS A 129 -2.04 3.50 -6.53
CA CYS A 129 -3.09 2.58 -7.01
C CYS A 129 -4.34 2.62 -6.13
N LEU A 130 -4.17 2.63 -4.80
CA LEU A 130 -5.30 2.74 -3.87
C LEU A 130 -6.04 4.08 -4.02
N LYS A 131 -5.33 5.18 -4.13
CA LYS A 131 -5.91 6.50 -4.41
C LYS A 131 -6.72 6.51 -5.72
N GLY A 132 -6.21 5.86 -6.76
CA GLY A 132 -6.91 5.77 -8.04
C GLY A 132 -8.24 5.04 -7.97
N VAL A 133 -8.31 3.93 -7.24
CA VAL A 133 -9.54 3.13 -7.13
C VAL A 133 -10.59 3.75 -6.20
N PHE A 134 -10.17 4.50 -5.18
CA PHE A 134 -11.09 5.17 -4.23
C PHE A 134 -11.39 6.62 -4.59
N GLY A 135 -10.51 7.28 -5.32
CA GLY A 135 -10.58 8.72 -5.56
C GLY A 135 -9.99 9.54 -4.42
N SER A 136 -9.86 10.87 -4.62
CA SER A 136 -9.33 11.80 -3.62
C SER A 136 -10.27 11.91 -2.41
N LEU A 137 -9.71 12.14 -1.21
CA LEU A 137 -10.47 12.28 0.04
C LEU A 137 -11.52 13.41 -0.02
N ASN A 138 -11.14 14.56 -0.59
CA ASN A 138 -12.01 15.74 -0.67
C ASN A 138 -12.92 15.79 -1.90
N ALA A 139 -12.83 14.83 -2.79
CA ALA A 139 -13.66 14.80 -3.98
C ALA A 139 -14.78 13.80 -3.77
N ASN A 140 -16.02 14.28 -3.83
CA ASN A 140 -17.20 13.42 -3.92
C ASN A 140 -17.19 12.73 -5.30
N THR A 141 -16.28 11.74 -5.45
CA THR A 141 -16.07 10.99 -6.68
C THR A 141 -16.97 9.76 -6.72
N SER A 142 -18.28 9.97 -6.82
CA SER A 142 -19.26 8.88 -7.04
C SER A 142 -18.93 8.00 -8.26
N SER A 143 -17.99 8.43 -9.09
CA SER A 143 -17.48 7.69 -10.25
C SER A 143 -16.27 6.80 -9.94
N SER A 144 -15.74 6.80 -8.71
CA SER A 144 -14.60 5.94 -8.38
C SER A 144 -14.98 4.45 -8.40
N ALA A 145 -14.02 3.60 -8.73
CA ALA A 145 -14.25 2.15 -8.84
C ALA A 145 -14.77 1.55 -7.53
N PHE A 146 -14.25 2.01 -6.38
CA PHE A 146 -14.57 1.52 -5.05
C PHE A 146 -15.34 2.55 -4.19
N PHE A 147 -16.07 3.46 -4.82
CA PHE A 147 -16.83 4.50 -4.12
C PHE A 147 -17.72 3.92 -3.01
N ASN A 148 -18.49 2.88 -3.31
CA ASN A 148 -19.40 2.26 -2.33
C ASN A 148 -18.66 1.48 -1.20
N LEU A 149 -17.35 1.41 -1.22
CA LEU A 149 -16.49 0.87 -0.16
C LEU A 149 -15.81 1.98 0.64
N THR A 150 -16.28 3.22 0.50
CA THR A 150 -15.77 4.35 1.27
C THR A 150 -16.75 4.66 2.40
N ILE A 151 -16.20 4.82 3.60
CA ILE A 151 -16.90 5.35 4.77
C ILE A 151 -16.54 6.83 4.81
N ASP A 152 -17.35 7.63 4.16
CA ASP A 152 -17.27 9.07 4.34
C ASP A 152 -18.30 9.45 5.41
N SER A 153 -17.99 10.41 6.26
CA SER A 153 -19.02 11.12 7.00
C SER A 153 -20.06 11.58 5.97
N GLU A 154 -21.33 11.25 6.20
CA GLU A 154 -22.43 11.55 5.27
C GLU A 154 -22.32 12.99 4.75
N SER A 155 -22.72 13.19 3.49
CA SER A 155 -22.65 14.48 2.78
C SER A 155 -23.16 15.63 3.63
N GLY A 156 -22.25 16.36 4.27
CA GLY A 156 -22.54 17.47 5.17
C GLY A 156 -22.03 17.29 6.61
N ASP A 157 -21.57 16.11 7.01
CA ASP A 157 -20.95 15.90 8.31
C ASP A 157 -19.43 16.16 8.24
N THR A 158 -18.91 16.82 9.26
CA THR A 158 -17.46 16.95 9.43
C THR A 158 -16.86 15.58 9.73
N PRO A 159 -15.76 15.19 9.05
CA PRO A 159 -15.08 13.93 9.35
C PRO A 159 -14.76 13.84 10.85
N THR A 160 -15.05 12.71 11.44
CA THR A 160 -14.80 12.46 12.85
C THR A 160 -13.50 11.69 13.04
N ALA A 161 -12.93 11.76 14.23
CA ALA A 161 -11.75 10.98 14.55
C ALA A 161 -12.04 9.47 14.48
N LEU A 162 -11.05 8.68 14.11
CA LEU A 162 -11.20 7.24 13.97
C LEU A 162 -11.71 6.60 15.26
N SER A 163 -12.78 5.84 15.15
CA SER A 163 -13.50 5.23 16.28
C SER A 163 -13.89 3.78 15.95
N PRO A 164 -14.27 2.96 16.96
CA PRO A 164 -14.77 1.60 16.74
C PRO A 164 -15.96 1.52 15.77
N ARG A 165 -16.73 2.60 15.64
CA ARG A 165 -17.83 2.71 14.68
C ARG A 165 -17.36 2.50 13.25
N HIS A 166 -16.23 3.11 12.85
CA HIS A 166 -15.68 2.98 11.49
C HIS A 166 -15.30 1.52 11.18
N VAL A 167 -14.78 0.78 12.17
CA VAL A 167 -14.50 -0.66 12.00
C VAL A 167 -15.79 -1.46 11.82
N ALA A 168 -16.82 -1.13 12.59
CA ALA A 168 -18.13 -1.78 12.48
C ALA A 168 -18.79 -1.48 11.12
N GLU A 169 -18.72 -0.25 10.64
CA GLU A 169 -19.22 0.17 9.33
C GLU A 169 -18.44 -0.50 8.19
N ALA A 170 -17.08 -0.60 8.29
CA ALA A 170 -16.26 -1.32 7.32
C ALA A 170 -16.68 -2.79 7.20
N ARG A 171 -16.95 -3.44 8.34
CA ARG A 171 -17.46 -4.82 8.37
C ARG A 171 -18.87 -4.91 7.79
N ALA A 172 -19.74 -3.94 8.09
CA ALA A 172 -21.12 -3.91 7.59
C ALA A 172 -21.19 -3.74 6.08
N ILE A 173 -20.32 -2.90 5.48
CA ILE A 173 -20.23 -2.73 4.03
C ILE A 173 -19.91 -4.06 3.32
N LEU A 174 -19.03 -4.87 3.90
CA LEU A 174 -18.67 -6.18 3.36
C LEU A 174 -19.68 -7.28 3.74
N GLY A 175 -20.63 -6.98 4.62
CA GLY A 175 -21.68 -7.91 5.05
C GLY A 175 -21.11 -9.18 5.68
N ASP A 176 -21.47 -10.35 5.15
CA ASP A 176 -21.02 -11.66 5.59
C ASP A 176 -19.50 -11.89 5.46
N GLN A 177 -18.82 -11.14 4.60
CA GLN A 177 -17.36 -11.18 4.42
C GLN A 177 -16.61 -10.25 5.37
N GLY A 178 -17.29 -9.42 6.17
CA GLY A 178 -16.67 -8.41 7.04
C GLY A 178 -15.71 -8.98 8.10
N GLN A 179 -15.88 -10.25 8.48
CA GLN A 179 -14.96 -10.93 9.41
C GLN A 179 -13.58 -11.24 8.79
N LYS A 180 -13.44 -11.15 7.47
CA LYS A 180 -12.17 -11.39 6.78
C LYS A 180 -11.20 -10.22 6.86
N LEU A 181 -11.63 -9.05 7.37
CA LEU A 181 -10.73 -7.93 7.60
C LEU A 181 -9.68 -8.30 8.64
N THR A 182 -8.40 -8.14 8.29
CA THR A 182 -7.24 -8.55 9.10
C THR A 182 -6.28 -7.42 9.43
N ALA A 183 -6.25 -6.37 8.61
CA ALA A 183 -5.30 -5.27 8.78
C ALA A 183 -5.97 -3.91 8.58
N VAL A 184 -5.37 -2.89 9.18
CA VAL A 184 -5.74 -1.48 8.98
C VAL A 184 -4.48 -0.66 8.75
N ALA A 185 -4.45 0.13 7.67
CA ALA A 185 -3.38 1.07 7.39
C ALA A 185 -3.84 2.49 7.70
N MET A 186 -3.03 3.23 8.43
CA MET A 186 -3.36 4.59 8.87
C MET A 186 -2.10 5.47 8.94
N HIS A 187 -2.33 6.78 8.89
CA HIS A 187 -1.28 7.77 9.08
C HIS A 187 -0.80 7.79 10.54
N SER A 188 0.48 8.16 10.77
CA SER A 188 1.07 8.21 12.12
C SER A 188 0.29 9.09 13.10
N LYS A 189 -0.22 10.24 12.69
CA LYS A 189 -1.04 11.12 13.55
C LYS A 189 -2.33 10.44 14.04
N VAL A 190 -3.01 9.70 13.17
CA VAL A 190 -4.21 8.93 13.55
C VAL A 190 -3.83 7.80 14.52
N PHE A 191 -2.70 7.14 14.28
CA PHE A 191 -2.18 6.12 15.18
C PHE A 191 -1.92 6.66 16.58
N TYR A 192 -1.19 7.78 16.69
CA TYR A 192 -0.88 8.36 18.01
C TYR A 192 -2.12 8.93 18.71
N ASP A 193 -3.13 9.42 17.99
CA ASP A 193 -4.43 9.79 18.57
C ASP A 193 -5.13 8.56 19.20
N LEU A 194 -5.06 7.39 18.54
CA LEU A 194 -5.58 6.15 19.12
C LEU A 194 -4.76 5.65 20.33
N VAL A 195 -3.45 5.84 20.31
CA VAL A 195 -2.57 5.53 21.45
C VAL A 195 -2.93 6.41 22.67
N GLU A 196 -3.14 7.71 22.47
CA GLU A 196 -3.57 8.65 23.52
C GLU A 196 -4.89 8.18 24.15
N ARG A 197 -5.83 7.71 23.34
CA ARG A 197 -7.12 7.17 23.79
C ARG A 197 -7.05 5.76 24.36
N ARG A 198 -5.86 5.16 24.40
CA ARG A 198 -5.64 3.76 24.86
C ARG A 198 -6.49 2.74 24.08
N ALA A 199 -6.68 2.98 22.79
CA ALA A 199 -7.47 2.12 21.91
C ALA A 199 -6.62 1.09 21.15
N ILE A 200 -5.30 1.13 21.29
CA ILE A 200 -4.36 0.19 20.69
C ILE A 200 -3.96 -0.87 21.70
N ASP A 201 -4.15 -2.13 21.33
CA ASP A 201 -3.66 -3.28 22.06
C ASP A 201 -2.32 -3.74 21.47
N TYR A 202 -1.36 -4.09 22.32
CA TYR A 202 -0.08 -4.62 21.89
C TYR A 202 0.01 -6.10 22.21
N VAL A 203 0.27 -6.93 21.20
CA VAL A 203 0.46 -8.37 21.38
C VAL A 203 1.93 -8.70 21.14
N SER A 204 2.55 -9.33 22.14
CA SER A 204 3.91 -9.81 22.04
C SER A 204 3.94 -11.12 21.23
N THR A 205 4.93 -11.24 20.32
CA THR A 205 5.09 -12.46 19.51
C THR A 205 5.51 -13.69 20.32
N ASP A 206 5.96 -13.51 21.55
CA ASP A 206 6.29 -14.62 22.46
C ASP A 206 5.06 -15.32 23.03
N ASP A 207 3.89 -14.69 23.04
CA ASP A 207 2.63 -15.29 23.51
C ASP A 207 2.04 -16.33 22.54
N ALA A 208 2.60 -16.53 21.36
CA ALA A 208 2.22 -17.58 20.42
C ALA A 208 2.42 -19.01 20.96
N ARG A 209 2.98 -19.18 22.17
CA ARG A 209 3.16 -20.45 22.87
C ARG A 209 2.13 -20.74 23.97
N GLY A 210 0.97 -20.12 23.92
CA GLY A 210 -0.22 -20.64 24.62
C GLY A 210 -0.38 -20.23 26.09
N THR A 211 0.13 -19.07 26.50
CA THR A 211 -0.25 -18.48 27.78
C THR A 211 -0.78 -17.07 27.55
N SER A 212 -2.10 -16.99 27.40
CA SER A 212 -2.82 -15.73 27.30
C SER A 212 -2.77 -14.98 28.62
N THR A 213 -1.94 -13.95 28.69
CA THR A 213 -2.12 -12.90 29.70
C THR A 213 -2.35 -11.59 28.96
N THR A 214 -3.63 -11.27 28.77
CA THR A 214 -4.10 -9.94 28.36
C THR A 214 -3.70 -8.97 29.48
N GLN A 215 -2.56 -8.32 29.38
CA GLN A 215 -2.23 -7.17 30.23
C GLN A 215 -2.63 -5.89 29.49
N SER A 216 -3.81 -5.42 29.80
CA SER A 216 -4.19 -4.02 29.60
C SER A 216 -3.37 -3.16 30.56
N GLY A 217 -2.38 -2.45 30.04
CA GLY A 217 -1.58 -1.51 30.81
C GLY A 217 -0.11 -1.65 30.49
N GLY A 218 0.45 -0.65 29.79
CA GLY A 218 1.82 -0.58 29.33
C GLY A 218 2.85 -1.13 30.32
N SER A 219 3.36 -2.30 30.02
CA SER A 219 4.48 -2.87 30.75
C SER A 219 5.77 -2.25 30.22
N MET A 220 6.52 -1.59 31.10
CA MET A 220 7.89 -1.12 30.85
C MET A 220 8.90 -2.27 30.64
N ALA A 221 8.43 -3.52 30.57
CA ALA A 221 9.26 -4.70 30.33
C ALA A 221 9.78 -4.81 28.88
N ALA A 222 9.17 -4.14 27.92
CA ALA A 222 9.61 -4.12 26.53
C ALA A 222 10.94 -3.37 26.29
N ALA A 223 11.41 -2.60 27.25
CA ALA A 223 12.65 -1.81 27.10
C ALA A 223 13.95 -2.64 27.14
N TYR A 224 13.87 -3.91 27.56
CA TYR A 224 15.08 -4.72 27.79
C TYR A 224 15.09 -6.15 27.20
N GLY A 225 14.05 -6.56 26.50
CA GLY A 225 14.00 -7.90 25.90
C GLY A 225 13.32 -7.86 24.54
N GLY A 226 14.02 -8.17 23.48
CA GLY A 226 13.69 -8.05 22.08
C GLY A 226 12.43 -8.77 21.55
N SER A 227 11.29 -8.67 22.22
CA SER A 227 10.01 -9.10 21.68
C SER A 227 9.44 -7.99 20.77
N VAL A 228 9.13 -8.33 19.55
CA VAL A 228 8.46 -7.41 18.61
C VAL A 228 6.99 -7.32 19.03
N GLU A 229 6.58 -6.16 19.55
CA GLU A 229 5.18 -5.88 19.84
C GLU A 229 4.44 -5.48 18.55
N VAL A 230 3.36 -6.17 18.23
CA VAL A 230 2.52 -5.86 17.08
C VAL A 230 1.31 -5.07 17.58
N PRO A 231 1.12 -3.83 17.10
CA PRO A 231 -0.06 -3.04 17.47
C PRO A 231 -1.31 -3.61 16.79
N LEU A 232 -2.37 -3.77 17.58
CA LEU A 232 -3.70 -4.19 17.12
C LEU A 232 -4.73 -3.13 17.45
N TYR A 233 -5.63 -2.86 16.49
CA TYR A 233 -6.81 -2.04 16.69
C TYR A 233 -8.07 -2.85 16.42
N MET A 234 -8.88 -3.09 17.43
CA MET A 234 -10.11 -3.91 17.32
C MET A 234 -9.87 -5.31 16.70
N GLY A 235 -8.70 -5.89 16.98
CA GLY A 235 -8.28 -7.17 16.42
C GLY A 235 -7.70 -7.12 15.01
N LEU A 236 -7.52 -5.93 14.46
CA LEU A 236 -6.89 -5.70 13.17
C LEU A 236 -5.42 -5.29 13.38
N ARG A 237 -4.51 -5.88 12.62
CA ARG A 237 -3.09 -5.48 12.63
C ARG A 237 -2.95 -4.06 12.10
N VAL A 238 -2.30 -3.19 12.86
CA VAL A 238 -2.07 -1.80 12.46
C VAL A 238 -0.80 -1.69 11.61
N ILE A 239 -0.93 -1.00 10.49
CA ILE A 239 0.16 -0.61 9.60
C ILE A 239 0.24 0.91 9.65
N VAL A 240 1.37 1.44 10.12
CA VAL A 240 1.57 2.90 10.19
C VAL A 240 2.42 3.32 9.00
N SER A 241 1.92 4.29 8.24
CA SER A 241 2.65 4.88 7.11
C SER A 241 2.24 6.33 6.88
N ASP A 242 3.21 7.22 6.80
CA ASP A 242 2.99 8.64 6.51
C ASP A 242 2.73 8.93 5.02
N ASP A 243 2.93 7.93 4.15
CA ASP A 243 2.60 8.05 2.72
C ASP A 243 1.09 7.89 2.45
N VAL A 244 0.30 7.47 3.46
CA VAL A 244 -1.15 7.34 3.33
C VAL A 244 -1.78 8.69 3.01
N GLU A 245 -2.85 8.67 2.22
CA GLU A 245 -3.50 9.85 1.69
C GLU A 245 -3.93 10.83 2.77
N THR A 246 -3.59 12.10 2.57
CA THR A 246 -4.00 13.23 3.40
C THR A 246 -4.58 14.34 2.54
N ALA A 247 -5.58 15.06 3.05
CA ALA A 247 -6.18 16.19 2.37
C ALA A 247 -6.50 17.31 3.36
N GLY A 248 -6.46 18.56 2.91
CA GLY A 248 -6.66 19.71 3.78
C GLY A 248 -5.38 20.18 4.49
N SER A 249 -5.54 21.00 5.53
CA SER A 249 -4.43 21.53 6.33
C SER A 249 -4.88 21.92 7.72
N GLY A 250 -3.97 21.83 8.72
CA GLY A 250 -4.23 22.14 10.11
C GLY A 250 -5.32 21.24 10.71
N ALA A 251 -6.12 21.77 11.63
CA ALA A 251 -7.16 21.03 12.34
C ALA A 251 -8.26 20.43 11.44
N SER A 252 -8.26 20.76 10.14
CA SER A 252 -9.18 20.20 9.15
C SER A 252 -8.50 19.20 8.24
N THR A 253 -7.34 18.69 8.62
CA THR A 253 -6.64 17.66 7.83
C THR A 253 -7.40 16.35 7.92
N GLU A 254 -7.80 15.84 6.76
CA GLU A 254 -8.44 14.55 6.61
C GLU A 254 -7.39 13.49 6.27
N TYR A 255 -7.56 12.33 6.84
CA TYR A 255 -6.68 11.16 6.66
C TYR A 255 -7.47 10.00 6.08
N GLY A 256 -6.90 9.32 5.08
CA GLY A 256 -7.43 8.06 4.58
C GLY A 256 -6.99 6.91 5.49
N THR A 257 -7.93 6.15 6.03
CA THR A 257 -7.65 4.91 6.75
C THR A 257 -8.17 3.74 5.93
N TYR A 258 -7.32 2.78 5.63
CA TYR A 258 -7.67 1.64 4.78
C TYR A 258 -7.76 0.36 5.61
N PHE A 259 -8.88 -0.33 5.49
CA PHE A 259 -9.10 -1.67 6.06
C PHE A 259 -8.90 -2.71 4.98
N PHE A 260 -8.11 -3.75 5.29
CA PHE A 260 -7.74 -4.77 4.33
C PHE A 260 -8.08 -6.17 4.81
N THR A 261 -8.45 -7.01 3.85
CA THR A 261 -8.37 -8.47 4.03
C THR A 261 -6.95 -8.95 3.67
N GLN A 262 -6.62 -10.17 4.03
CA GLN A 262 -5.40 -10.80 3.57
C GLN A 262 -5.43 -10.95 2.04
N GLY A 263 -4.33 -10.57 1.36
CA GLY A 263 -4.24 -10.61 -0.11
C GLY A 263 -5.16 -9.64 -0.83
N ALA A 264 -5.56 -8.54 -0.19
CA ALA A 264 -6.41 -7.52 -0.80
C ALA A 264 -5.77 -6.81 -2.01
N VAL A 265 -4.44 -6.77 -2.04
CA VAL A 265 -3.65 -6.30 -3.18
C VAL A 265 -2.78 -7.45 -3.69
N ALA A 266 -2.91 -7.75 -4.95
CA ALA A 266 -2.06 -8.72 -5.62
C ALA A 266 -0.79 -8.04 -6.13
N SER A 267 0.35 -8.71 -5.99
CA SER A 267 1.62 -8.28 -6.56
C SER A 267 2.13 -9.32 -7.55
N GLY A 268 2.84 -8.86 -8.57
CA GLY A 268 3.54 -9.69 -9.53
C GLY A 268 4.82 -9.02 -9.99
N GLU A 269 5.76 -9.79 -10.50
CA GLU A 269 6.99 -9.29 -11.07
C GLU A 269 7.12 -9.80 -12.50
N GLN A 270 7.49 -8.90 -13.42
CA GLN A 270 7.83 -9.27 -14.80
C GLN A 270 9.32 -9.56 -14.90
N ALA A 271 10.15 -8.72 -14.30
CA ALA A 271 11.58 -8.90 -14.21
C ALA A 271 12.04 -8.58 -12.79
N ALA A 272 12.98 -9.39 -12.30
CA ALA A 272 13.63 -9.14 -11.02
C ALA A 272 14.37 -7.79 -11.05
N LEU A 273 14.60 -7.23 -9.85
CA LEU A 273 15.41 -6.03 -9.70
C LEU A 273 16.80 -6.26 -10.30
N THR A 274 17.15 -5.43 -11.29
CA THR A 274 18.48 -5.42 -11.91
C THR A 274 19.25 -4.21 -11.41
N ILE A 275 20.48 -4.40 -10.99
CA ILE A 275 21.38 -3.31 -10.57
C ILE A 275 22.63 -3.40 -11.45
N GLU A 276 22.91 -2.32 -12.15
CA GLU A 276 24.08 -2.18 -13.02
C GLU A 276 24.98 -1.05 -12.53
N GLN A 277 26.28 -1.26 -12.63
CA GLN A 277 27.29 -0.26 -12.27
C GLN A 277 28.23 -0.07 -13.46
N ASP A 278 28.55 1.17 -13.75
CA ASP A 278 29.51 1.53 -14.79
C ASP A 278 30.35 2.74 -14.37
N ARG A 279 31.56 2.82 -14.93
CA ARG A 279 32.50 3.91 -14.68
C ARG A 279 32.76 4.71 -15.95
N ASP A 280 32.46 5.99 -15.91
CA ASP A 280 32.91 6.93 -16.96
C ASP A 280 34.31 7.46 -16.65
N ILE A 281 35.27 7.00 -17.44
CA ILE A 281 36.69 7.38 -17.29
C ILE A 281 36.93 8.84 -17.67
N LEU A 282 36.14 9.38 -18.58
CA LEU A 282 36.31 10.75 -19.05
C LEU A 282 35.79 11.78 -18.09
N SER A 283 34.65 11.55 -17.49
CA SER A 283 34.06 12.37 -16.43
C SER A 283 34.59 12.08 -15.04
N LYS A 284 35.33 10.95 -14.87
CA LYS A 284 35.79 10.43 -13.58
C LYS A 284 34.65 10.32 -12.61
N SER A 285 33.60 9.66 -13.03
CA SER A 285 32.41 9.39 -12.23
C SER A 285 32.06 7.90 -12.26
N ASP A 286 31.53 7.42 -11.14
CA ASP A 286 30.91 6.11 -11.02
C ASP A 286 29.41 6.27 -11.05
N ALA A 287 28.72 5.50 -11.90
CA ALA A 287 27.29 5.49 -12.03
C ALA A 287 26.73 4.14 -11.61
N MET A 288 25.60 4.17 -10.93
CA MET A 288 24.80 2.99 -10.59
C MET A 288 23.38 3.23 -11.06
N SER A 289 22.83 2.29 -11.82
CA SER A 289 21.43 2.28 -12.21
C SER A 289 20.72 1.06 -11.64
N PHE A 290 19.44 1.20 -11.39
CA PHE A 290 18.58 0.05 -11.12
C PHE A 290 17.30 0.19 -11.91
N ASP A 291 16.73 -0.93 -12.26
CA ASP A 291 15.40 -1.06 -12.84
C ASP A 291 14.64 -2.23 -12.23
N ALA A 292 13.33 -2.06 -12.13
CA ALA A 292 12.42 -3.06 -11.62
C ALA A 292 11.10 -3.02 -12.38
N HIS A 293 10.58 -4.20 -12.75
CA HIS A 293 9.33 -4.33 -13.46
C HIS A 293 8.36 -5.13 -12.62
N TYR A 294 7.34 -4.47 -12.09
CA TYR A 294 6.40 -5.07 -11.15
C TYR A 294 4.97 -4.58 -11.37
N VAL A 295 4.04 -5.28 -10.76
CA VAL A 295 2.62 -4.95 -10.77
C VAL A 295 2.11 -4.89 -9.35
N TYR A 296 1.34 -3.85 -9.03
CA TYR A 296 0.46 -3.80 -7.88
C TYR A 296 -0.97 -3.67 -8.37
N HIS A 297 -1.79 -4.64 -8.03
CA HIS A 297 -3.16 -4.70 -8.51
C HIS A 297 -4.14 -4.87 -7.35
N PRO A 298 -4.97 -3.83 -7.03
CA PRO A 298 -6.06 -3.98 -6.09
C PRO A 298 -7.06 -5.00 -6.61
N VAL A 299 -7.27 -6.08 -5.86
CA VAL A 299 -8.11 -7.21 -6.30
C VAL A 299 -9.56 -6.74 -6.48
N GLY A 300 -10.13 -7.08 -7.63
CA GLY A 300 -11.49 -6.66 -8.02
C GLY A 300 -11.54 -5.34 -8.80
N ALA A 301 -10.40 -4.69 -9.04
CA ALA A 301 -10.28 -3.56 -9.95
C ALA A 301 -9.86 -4.01 -11.35
N LYS A 302 -9.91 -3.10 -12.30
CA LYS A 302 -9.44 -3.25 -13.67
C LYS A 302 -8.87 -1.94 -14.15
N TRP A 303 -7.66 -1.97 -14.72
CA TRP A 303 -7.13 -0.85 -15.48
C TRP A 303 -7.94 -0.69 -16.77
N ALA A 304 -8.62 0.45 -16.94
CA ALA A 304 -9.65 0.63 -17.96
C ALA A 304 -9.15 1.33 -19.22
N VAL A 305 -7.92 1.86 -19.21
CA VAL A 305 -7.32 2.63 -20.30
C VAL A 305 -6.15 1.88 -20.95
N THR A 306 -5.76 2.35 -22.14
CA THR A 306 -4.65 1.76 -22.91
C THR A 306 -3.29 2.38 -22.60
N THR A 307 -3.19 3.22 -21.56
CA THR A 307 -1.94 3.84 -21.15
C THR A 307 -1.00 2.80 -20.58
N VAL A 308 0.15 2.64 -21.21
CA VAL A 308 1.23 1.75 -20.82
C VAL A 308 2.16 2.47 -19.86
N ASN A 309 2.71 1.73 -18.87
CA ASN A 309 3.65 2.25 -17.88
C ASN A 309 3.21 3.60 -17.28
N PRO A 310 2.04 3.65 -16.60
CA PRO A 310 1.47 4.91 -16.13
C PRO A 310 2.36 5.58 -15.08
N THR A 311 2.35 6.91 -15.07
CA THR A 311 2.94 7.71 -13.99
C THR A 311 2.07 7.59 -12.73
N ARG A 312 2.59 7.99 -11.56
CA ARG A 312 1.80 8.03 -10.31
C ARG A 312 0.53 8.86 -10.45
N ALA A 313 0.62 10.03 -11.06
CA ALA A 313 -0.55 10.88 -11.30
C ALA A 313 -1.62 10.19 -12.16
N GLN A 314 -1.20 9.38 -13.12
CA GLN A 314 -2.13 8.57 -13.94
C GLN A 314 -2.71 7.39 -13.15
N LEU A 315 -1.93 6.78 -12.25
CA LEU A 315 -2.43 5.74 -11.33
C LEU A 315 -3.48 6.32 -10.36
N GLU A 316 -3.30 7.54 -9.87
CA GLU A 316 -4.23 8.24 -8.99
C GLU A 316 -5.50 8.76 -9.70
N THR A 317 -5.52 8.74 -11.03
CA THR A 317 -6.67 9.20 -11.81
C THR A 317 -7.81 8.17 -11.78
N VAL A 318 -8.93 8.56 -11.20
CA VAL A 318 -10.11 7.71 -10.97
C VAL A 318 -10.67 7.09 -12.24
N SER A 319 -10.75 7.88 -13.34
CA SER A 319 -11.31 7.42 -14.62
C SER A 319 -10.52 6.27 -15.27
N ASN A 320 -9.28 6.04 -14.82
CA ASN A 320 -8.43 4.98 -15.34
C ASN A 320 -8.73 3.61 -14.70
N TRP A 321 -9.57 3.58 -13.67
CA TRP A 321 -9.94 2.37 -12.96
C TRP A 321 -11.42 2.05 -13.10
N SER A 322 -11.75 0.78 -13.14
CA SER A 322 -13.13 0.30 -13.10
C SER A 322 -13.26 -0.91 -12.20
N LYS A 323 -14.43 -1.08 -11.60
CA LYS A 323 -14.77 -2.22 -10.74
C LYS A 323 -15.16 -3.41 -11.60
N VAL A 324 -14.72 -4.61 -11.19
CA VAL A 324 -15.02 -5.87 -11.86
C VAL A 324 -15.71 -6.85 -10.93
N TYR A 325 -15.31 -6.92 -9.65
CA TYR A 325 -15.94 -7.77 -8.65
C TYR A 325 -17.15 -7.10 -8.01
N GLU A 326 -18.02 -7.90 -7.44
CA GLU A 326 -19.06 -7.43 -6.53
C GLU A 326 -18.42 -6.87 -5.24
N LEU A 327 -19.08 -5.86 -4.64
CA LEU A 327 -18.56 -5.15 -3.47
C LEU A 327 -18.14 -6.06 -2.31
N LYS A 328 -18.93 -7.09 -2.03
CA LYS A 328 -18.66 -8.06 -0.95
C LYS A 328 -17.38 -8.87 -1.16
N ASN A 329 -16.92 -9.00 -2.40
CA ASN A 329 -15.73 -9.77 -2.77
C ASN A 329 -14.47 -8.91 -2.88
N ILE A 330 -14.58 -7.59 -2.67
CA ILE A 330 -13.47 -6.65 -2.66
C ILE A 330 -13.02 -6.49 -1.21
N GLY A 331 -11.79 -6.89 -0.94
CA GLY A 331 -11.24 -6.92 0.42
C GLY A 331 -10.63 -5.60 0.90
N ILE A 332 -11.07 -4.45 0.38
CA ILE A 332 -10.52 -3.14 0.71
C ILE A 332 -11.65 -2.16 1.01
N VAL A 333 -11.61 -1.51 2.18
CA VAL A 333 -12.56 -0.46 2.57
C VAL A 333 -11.76 0.75 3.03
N ARG A 334 -12.12 1.95 2.58
CA ARG A 334 -11.51 3.20 3.03
C ARG A 334 -12.44 3.94 4.00
N ALA A 335 -11.91 4.49 5.07
CA ALA A 335 -12.57 5.47 5.91
C ALA A 335 -11.84 6.81 5.84
N THR A 336 -12.60 7.90 5.78
CA THR A 336 -12.10 9.27 5.91
C THR A 336 -12.27 9.72 7.36
N ASN A 337 -11.21 10.15 8.00
CA ASN A 337 -11.20 10.56 9.39
C ASN A 337 -10.26 11.75 9.61
N VAL A 338 -10.44 12.46 10.74
CA VAL A 338 -9.53 13.52 11.22
C VAL A 338 -8.74 13.01 12.42
N SER A 339 -7.68 13.72 12.78
CA SER A 339 -6.93 13.49 14.01
C SER A 339 -7.23 14.62 15.00
N ASN A 340 -7.33 14.30 16.30
CA ASN A 340 -7.42 15.33 17.34
C ASN A 340 -6.05 15.91 17.72
N MET A 341 -4.98 15.41 17.11
CA MET A 341 -3.61 15.86 17.35
C MET A 341 -3.16 16.94 16.34
N ASP A 342 -4.06 17.45 15.49
CA ASP A 342 -3.77 18.52 14.52
C ASP A 342 -3.97 19.92 15.07
#